data_b20c7fe4b07a50db0f56e8d6b3e12521
#
_entry.id   b20c7fe4b07a50db0f56e8d6b3e12521
#
_cell.length_a   1.000
_cell.length_b   1.000
_cell.length_c   1.000
_cell.angle_alpha   90.00
_cell.angle_beta   90.00
_cell.angle_gamma   90.00
#
_symmetry.space_group_name_H-M   'P 1'
#
loop_
_entity.id
_entity.type
_entity.pdbx_description
1 polymer ?
#
loop_
_entity_poly.entity_id
_entity_poly.type
_entity_poly.pdbx_seq_one_letter_code
_entity_poly.pdbx_strand_id
1 'polypeptide(L)'
;PARLAASTPTPAEVTPHLQLRERHFGHLQGKTWAEIETEYPEECKLWRGRDPHWAPNGGESLTALRERIRNCVDELASQHLGGQIVLVAHGGVMDALYRLATNQSVEAPRTWHLGNAAINRLLWTPQGLSLVGWGDVSHFDEAHGSPRDETST
;
A
#
# COMPACT_ATOMS: atom_id res chain seq x y z
N PRO A 1 -23.29 16.44 -34.01
CA PRO A 1 -22.43 15.73 -33.07
C PRO A 1 -21.66 16.78 -32.27
N ALA A 2 -22.09 16.98 -30.99
CA ALA A 2 -21.41 17.88 -30.09
C ALA A 2 -20.02 17.28 -29.76
N ARG A 3 -18.97 17.96 -30.19
CA ARG A 3 -17.61 17.74 -29.66
C ARG A 3 -17.64 18.21 -28.23
N LEU A 4 -17.49 17.27 -27.28
CA LEU A 4 -17.09 17.60 -25.94
C LEU A 4 -15.71 18.27 -26.06
N ALA A 5 -15.62 19.55 -25.66
CA ALA A 5 -14.36 20.24 -25.52
C ALA A 5 -13.59 19.46 -24.44
N ALA A 6 -12.44 18.90 -24.83
CA ALA A 6 -11.51 18.35 -23.87
C ALA A 6 -11.06 19.50 -22.96
N SER A 7 -11.62 19.58 -21.76
CA SER A 7 -11.09 20.46 -20.73
C SER A 7 -9.66 20.00 -20.42
N THR A 8 -8.69 20.89 -20.55
CA THR A 8 -7.34 20.63 -20.02
C THR A 8 -7.49 20.22 -18.57
N PRO A 9 -6.95 19.06 -18.16
CA PRO A 9 -7.07 18.64 -16.76
C PRO A 9 -6.41 19.72 -15.88
N THR A 10 -7.17 20.28 -14.97
CA THR A 10 -6.58 21.10 -13.91
C THR A 10 -5.63 20.19 -13.14
N PRO A 11 -4.34 20.58 -12.92
CA PRO A 11 -3.44 19.79 -12.10
C PRO A 11 -4.07 19.53 -10.74
N ALA A 12 -4.14 18.26 -10.34
CA ALA A 12 -4.64 17.91 -9.02
C ALA A 12 -3.67 18.45 -7.96
N GLU A 13 -4.19 19.11 -6.94
CA GLU A 13 -3.38 19.53 -5.80
C GLU A 13 -2.97 18.30 -5.00
N VAL A 14 -1.66 18.16 -4.75
CA VAL A 14 -1.10 17.06 -3.96
C VAL A 14 -0.99 17.50 -2.50
N THR A 15 -1.74 16.84 -1.63
CA THR A 15 -1.68 17.07 -0.19
C THR A 15 -0.89 15.95 0.49
N PRO A 16 0.25 16.24 1.13
CA PRO A 16 0.99 15.24 1.89
C PRO A 16 0.17 14.73 3.09
N HIS A 17 0.13 13.40 3.27
CA HIS A 17 -0.60 12.77 4.36
C HIS A 17 0.31 11.81 5.14
N LEU A 18 0.65 12.16 6.38
CA LEU A 18 1.61 11.42 7.20
C LEU A 18 1.16 9.96 7.45
N GLN A 19 -0.14 9.71 7.54
CA GLN A 19 -0.66 8.36 7.79
C GLN A 19 -0.55 7.42 6.58
N LEU A 20 -0.19 7.93 5.39
CA LEU A 20 0.08 7.12 4.21
C LEU A 20 1.58 6.78 4.04
N ARG A 21 2.43 7.15 5.03
CA ARG A 21 3.85 6.78 5.02
C ARG A 21 4.04 5.26 5.02
N GLU A 22 5.19 4.81 4.54
CA GLU A 22 5.55 3.39 4.61
C GLU A 22 5.62 2.88 6.06
N ARG A 23 5.60 1.56 6.24
CA ARG A 23 5.85 0.91 7.52
C ARG A 23 7.18 1.38 8.10
N HIS A 24 7.19 1.71 9.37
CA HIS A 24 8.42 2.07 10.05
C HIS A 24 9.16 0.81 10.50
N PHE A 25 10.37 0.62 9.99
CA PHE A 25 11.19 -0.56 10.28
C PHE A 25 12.18 -0.37 11.44
N GLY A 26 12.03 0.70 12.22
CA GLY A 26 12.81 0.96 13.41
C GLY A 26 14.32 0.88 13.17
N HIS A 27 15.02 0.14 14.02
CA HIS A 27 16.47 -0.03 13.93
C HIS A 27 16.95 -0.81 12.70
N LEU A 28 16.04 -1.44 11.96
CA LEU A 28 16.38 -2.15 10.73
C LEU A 28 16.40 -1.22 9.49
N GLN A 29 15.98 0.05 9.63
CA GLN A 29 16.02 1.00 8.52
C GLN A 29 17.44 1.23 8.02
N GLY A 30 17.58 1.28 6.68
CA GLY A 30 18.86 1.48 6.02
C GLY A 30 19.74 0.24 5.91
N LYS A 31 19.30 -0.91 6.48
CA LYS A 31 20.01 -2.19 6.33
C LYS A 31 19.51 -2.95 5.10
N THR A 32 20.41 -3.64 4.46
CA THR A 32 20.08 -4.61 3.41
C THR A 32 19.50 -5.88 4.03
N TRP A 33 18.79 -6.65 3.23
CA TRP A 33 18.25 -7.93 3.68
C TRP A 33 19.33 -8.91 4.18
N ALA A 34 20.48 -8.96 3.50
CA ALA A 34 21.61 -9.80 3.89
C ALA A 34 22.20 -9.40 5.27
N GLU A 35 22.27 -8.10 5.55
CA GLU A 35 22.70 -7.60 6.86
C GLU A 35 21.70 -7.98 7.95
N ILE A 36 20.38 -7.82 7.70
CA ILE A 36 19.33 -8.20 8.65
C ILE A 36 19.40 -9.71 8.94
N GLU A 37 19.54 -10.54 7.91
CA GLU A 37 19.63 -11.99 8.08
C GLU A 37 20.85 -12.43 8.90
N THR A 38 21.95 -11.71 8.77
CA THR A 38 23.20 -12.01 9.47
C THR A 38 23.22 -11.47 10.90
N GLU A 39 22.79 -10.22 11.09
CA GLU A 39 22.88 -9.53 12.37
C GLU A 39 21.68 -9.80 13.29
N TYR A 40 20.49 -10.06 12.70
CA TYR A 40 19.22 -10.19 13.43
C TYR A 40 18.42 -11.42 12.94
N PRO A 41 18.99 -12.63 12.98
CA PRO A 41 18.37 -13.83 12.40
C PRO A 41 17.00 -14.19 13.01
N GLU A 42 16.80 -13.92 14.30
CA GLU A 42 15.52 -14.19 14.96
C GLU A 42 14.45 -13.19 14.52
N GLU A 43 14.80 -11.92 14.37
CA GLU A 43 13.87 -10.91 13.84
C GLU A 43 13.53 -11.16 12.37
N CYS A 44 14.50 -11.65 11.59
CA CYS A 44 14.29 -12.08 10.22
C CYS A 44 13.24 -13.21 10.12
N LYS A 45 13.25 -14.17 11.06
CA LYS A 45 12.25 -15.25 11.13
C LYS A 45 10.84 -14.68 11.41
N LEU A 46 10.73 -13.77 12.38
CA LEU A 46 9.46 -13.12 12.72
C LEU A 46 8.91 -12.29 11.55
N TRP A 47 9.79 -11.58 10.86
CA TRP A 47 9.43 -10.83 9.67
C TRP A 47 8.91 -11.75 8.55
N ARG A 48 9.69 -12.79 8.19
CA ARG A 48 9.30 -13.77 7.15
C ARG A 48 8.03 -14.53 7.54
N GLY A 49 7.87 -14.84 8.84
CA GLY A 49 6.68 -15.48 9.38
C GLY A 49 5.44 -14.57 9.43
N ARG A 50 5.62 -13.28 9.11
CA ARG A 50 4.56 -12.27 9.18
C ARG A 50 3.86 -12.23 10.54
N ASP A 51 4.65 -12.30 11.61
CA ASP A 51 4.09 -12.14 12.96
C ASP A 51 3.30 -10.83 13.06
N PRO A 52 2.01 -10.87 13.42
CA PRO A 52 1.13 -9.69 13.38
C PRO A 52 1.50 -8.64 14.42
N HIS A 53 2.08 -9.07 15.53
CA HIS A 53 2.35 -8.22 16.70
C HIS A 53 3.82 -7.83 16.83
N TRP A 54 4.71 -8.55 16.16
CA TRP A 54 6.12 -8.21 16.17
C TRP A 54 6.36 -6.87 15.48
N ALA A 55 7.18 -6.05 16.13
CA ALA A 55 7.70 -4.80 15.57
C ALA A 55 9.20 -4.73 15.80
N PRO A 56 9.99 -4.27 14.81
CA PRO A 56 11.39 -3.91 15.07
C PRO A 56 11.46 -2.84 16.16
N ASN A 57 12.53 -2.81 16.93
CA ASN A 57 12.69 -1.81 17.98
C ASN A 57 12.57 -0.38 17.41
N GLY A 58 11.63 0.41 17.95
CA GLY A 58 11.26 1.73 17.44
C GLY A 58 10.45 1.70 16.13
N GLY A 59 10.02 0.53 15.66
CA GLY A 59 9.25 0.35 14.44
C GLY A 59 7.77 0.07 14.67
N GLU A 60 7.10 -0.41 13.62
CA GLU A 60 5.66 -0.63 13.56
C GLU A 60 5.35 -2.11 13.27
N SER A 61 4.40 -2.70 14.00
CA SER A 61 3.91 -4.06 13.72
C SER A 61 2.98 -4.08 12.50
N LEU A 62 2.71 -5.26 11.96
CA LEU A 62 1.74 -5.41 10.84
C LEU A 62 0.32 -5.04 11.27
N THR A 63 -0.06 -5.35 12.50
CA THR A 63 -1.36 -4.96 13.06
C THR A 63 -1.48 -3.45 13.20
N ALA A 64 -0.45 -2.78 13.74
CA ALA A 64 -0.45 -1.32 13.88
C ALA A 64 -0.50 -0.62 12.51
N LEU A 65 0.27 -1.10 11.52
CA LEU A 65 0.21 -0.61 10.15
C LEU A 65 -1.21 -0.73 9.58
N ARG A 66 -1.82 -1.93 9.67
CA ARG A 66 -3.17 -2.18 9.16
C ARG A 66 -4.21 -1.24 9.79
N GLU A 67 -4.13 -1.04 11.10
CA GLU A 67 -5.05 -0.15 11.83
C GLU A 67 -4.87 1.32 11.41
N ARG A 68 -3.63 1.77 11.31
CA ARG A 68 -3.31 3.12 10.86
C ARG A 68 -3.86 3.38 9.46
N ILE A 69 -3.68 2.44 8.52
CA ILE A 69 -4.15 2.57 7.14
C ILE A 69 -5.67 2.52 7.08
N ARG A 70 -6.33 1.64 7.84
CA ARG A 70 -7.79 1.60 7.93
C ARG A 70 -8.33 2.95 8.36
N ASN A 71 -7.87 3.45 9.50
CA ASN A 71 -8.36 4.72 10.06
C ASN A 71 -8.14 5.90 9.11
N CYS A 72 -6.97 5.94 8.46
CA CYS A 72 -6.65 6.97 7.47
C CYS A 72 -7.61 6.94 6.27
N VAL A 73 -7.88 5.75 5.72
CA VAL A 73 -8.77 5.61 4.57
C VAL A 73 -10.22 5.89 4.94
N ASP A 74 -10.67 5.43 6.11
CA ASP A 74 -12.03 5.70 6.61
C ASP A 74 -12.25 7.22 6.81
N GLU A 75 -11.26 7.92 7.34
CA GLU A 75 -11.30 9.38 7.50
C GLU A 75 -11.37 10.07 6.13
N LEU A 76 -10.42 9.79 5.23
CA LEU A 76 -10.36 10.42 3.92
C LEU A 76 -11.60 10.14 3.07
N ALA A 77 -12.07 8.89 3.05
CA ALA A 77 -13.23 8.51 2.26
C ALA A 77 -14.53 9.12 2.80
N SER A 78 -14.70 9.20 4.11
CA SER A 78 -15.87 9.82 4.72
C SER A 78 -16.00 11.32 4.41
N GLN A 79 -14.87 12.00 4.22
CA GLN A 79 -14.81 13.42 3.84
C GLN A 79 -15.11 13.65 2.34
N HIS A 80 -15.08 12.59 1.51
CA HIS A 80 -15.22 12.67 0.06
C HIS A 80 -16.32 11.74 -0.47
N LEU A 81 -17.45 11.65 0.25
CA LEU A 81 -18.58 10.80 -0.13
C LEU A 81 -19.08 11.11 -1.55
N GLY A 82 -19.25 10.07 -2.35
CA GLY A 82 -19.67 10.18 -3.74
C GLY A 82 -18.58 10.69 -4.69
N GLY A 83 -17.39 10.97 -4.17
CA GLY A 83 -16.22 11.41 -4.92
C GLY A 83 -15.25 10.30 -5.25
N GLN A 84 -14.16 10.68 -5.91
CA GLN A 84 -13.02 9.83 -6.21
C GLN A 84 -11.75 10.52 -5.67
N ILE A 85 -10.96 9.78 -4.90
CA ILE A 85 -9.66 10.24 -4.40
C ILE A 85 -8.55 9.34 -4.93
N VAL A 86 -7.36 9.90 -5.12
CA VAL A 86 -6.16 9.17 -5.53
C VAL A 86 -5.19 9.21 -4.37
N LEU A 87 -4.76 8.03 -3.90
CA LEU A 87 -3.75 7.88 -2.87
C LEU A 87 -2.46 7.37 -3.51
N VAL A 88 -1.36 8.08 -3.34
CA VAL A 88 -0.02 7.62 -3.72
C VAL A 88 0.68 7.17 -2.46
N ALA A 89 1.07 5.91 -2.41
CA ALA A 89 1.60 5.29 -1.19
C ALA A 89 2.71 4.26 -1.52
N HIS A 90 3.03 3.42 -0.58
CA HIS A 90 4.17 2.49 -0.59
C HIS A 90 3.70 1.03 -0.56
N GLY A 91 4.62 0.08 -0.77
CA GLY A 91 4.34 -1.35 -0.84
C GLY A 91 3.63 -1.90 0.40
N GLY A 92 4.09 -1.59 1.60
CA GLY A 92 3.44 -2.03 2.85
C GLY A 92 2.04 -1.46 3.05
N VAL A 93 1.82 -0.20 2.63
CA VAL A 93 0.50 0.43 2.66
C VAL A 93 -0.45 -0.26 1.68
N MET A 94 0.03 -0.55 0.46
CA MET A 94 -0.76 -1.26 -0.56
C MET A 94 -1.09 -2.69 -0.14
N ASP A 95 -0.15 -3.42 0.48
CA ASP A 95 -0.41 -4.75 1.07
C ASP A 95 -1.53 -4.69 2.14
N ALA A 96 -1.49 -3.69 3.01
CA ALA A 96 -2.53 -3.49 4.03
C ALA A 96 -3.90 -3.19 3.39
N LEU A 97 -3.96 -2.34 2.36
CA LEU A 97 -5.19 -2.01 1.63
C LEU A 97 -5.79 -3.22 0.92
N TYR A 98 -4.96 -4.02 0.25
CA TYR A 98 -5.42 -5.26 -0.39
C TYR A 98 -6.05 -6.21 0.62
N ARG A 99 -5.37 -6.43 1.76
CA ARG A 99 -5.87 -7.30 2.83
C ARG A 99 -7.16 -6.80 3.46
N LEU A 100 -7.29 -5.48 3.64
CA LEU A 100 -8.53 -4.87 4.11
C LEU A 100 -9.68 -5.11 3.13
N ALA A 101 -9.43 -4.92 1.83
CA ALA A 101 -10.44 -5.06 0.78
C ALA A 101 -10.85 -6.51 0.49
N THR A 102 -9.99 -7.47 0.83
CA THR A 102 -10.23 -8.91 0.58
C THR A 102 -10.46 -9.73 1.86
N ASN A 103 -10.56 -9.06 3.02
CA ASN A 103 -10.72 -9.69 4.35
C ASN A 103 -9.62 -10.71 4.69
N GLN A 104 -8.39 -10.49 4.21
CA GLN A 104 -7.28 -11.38 4.51
C GLN A 104 -6.58 -11.00 5.81
N SER A 105 -6.13 -12.03 6.55
CA SER A 105 -5.25 -11.87 7.71
C SER A 105 -3.92 -11.25 7.31
N VAL A 106 -3.31 -10.50 8.22
CA VAL A 106 -1.94 -9.95 8.03
C VAL A 106 -0.88 -11.06 8.00
N GLU A 107 -1.17 -12.22 8.59
CA GLU A 107 -0.31 -13.41 8.63
C GLU A 107 -0.34 -14.22 7.33
N ALA A 108 -1.44 -14.13 6.56
CA ALA A 108 -1.59 -14.90 5.34
C ALA A 108 -0.47 -14.57 4.35
N PRO A 109 0.10 -15.58 3.68
CA PRO A 109 1.08 -15.36 2.63
C PRO A 109 0.53 -14.43 1.54
N ARG A 110 1.38 -13.58 0.97
CA ARG A 110 0.99 -12.72 -0.14
C ARG A 110 0.95 -13.52 -1.44
N THR A 111 -0.16 -13.42 -2.17
CA THR A 111 -0.39 -14.07 -3.47
C THR A 111 -0.66 -13.06 -4.60
N TRP A 112 -0.54 -11.77 -4.34
CA TRP A 112 -0.76 -10.68 -5.29
C TRP A 112 0.53 -9.87 -5.50
N HIS A 113 0.62 -9.24 -6.66
CA HIS A 113 1.74 -8.37 -6.99
C HIS A 113 1.55 -6.96 -6.44
N LEU A 114 2.66 -6.30 -6.12
CA LEU A 114 2.75 -4.90 -5.72
C LEU A 114 3.69 -4.19 -6.71
N GLY A 115 3.20 -4.00 -7.94
CA GLY A 115 3.99 -3.34 -8.97
C GLY A 115 4.13 -1.85 -8.70
N ASN A 116 5.34 -1.31 -8.91
CA ASN A 116 5.61 0.13 -8.81
C ASN A 116 4.73 0.88 -9.80
N ALA A 117 4.13 1.99 -9.32
CA ALA A 117 3.22 2.85 -10.07
C ALA A 117 2.01 2.12 -10.70
N ALA A 118 1.68 0.91 -10.26
CA ALA A 118 0.45 0.24 -10.66
C ALA A 118 -0.79 0.96 -10.12
N ILE A 119 -1.84 1.00 -10.91
CA ILE A 119 -3.13 1.57 -10.50
C ILE A 119 -3.98 0.48 -9.86
N ASN A 120 -4.36 0.70 -8.61
CA ASN A 120 -5.19 -0.20 -7.82
C ASN A 120 -6.50 0.51 -7.48
N ARG A 121 -7.63 -0.14 -7.74
CA ARG A 121 -8.96 0.46 -7.58
C ARG A 121 -9.72 -0.22 -6.45
N LEU A 122 -10.15 0.56 -5.48
CA LEU A 122 -10.91 0.13 -4.32
C LEU A 122 -12.21 0.92 -4.24
N LEU A 123 -13.26 0.28 -3.75
CA LEU A 123 -14.51 0.93 -3.39
C LEU A 123 -14.60 0.96 -1.86
N TRP A 124 -14.81 2.15 -1.32
CA TRP A 124 -15.06 2.33 0.10
C TRP A 124 -16.55 2.53 0.38
N THR A 125 -17.02 1.90 1.43
CA THR A 125 -18.35 2.12 2.02
C THR A 125 -18.19 2.18 3.55
N PRO A 126 -19.20 2.64 4.31
CA PRO A 126 -19.16 2.57 5.78
C PRO A 126 -18.98 1.15 6.35
N GLN A 127 -19.22 0.12 5.56
CA GLN A 127 -18.99 -1.30 5.91
C GLN A 127 -17.56 -1.76 5.64
N GLY A 128 -16.76 -0.98 4.92
CA GLY A 128 -15.35 -1.26 4.64
C GLY A 128 -14.98 -1.11 3.16
N LEU A 129 -13.78 -1.60 2.85
CA LEU A 129 -13.20 -1.60 1.50
C LEU A 129 -13.61 -2.86 0.73
N SER A 130 -13.79 -2.69 -0.59
CA SER A 130 -13.94 -3.79 -1.56
C SER A 130 -12.96 -3.61 -2.71
N LEU A 131 -12.44 -4.72 -3.23
CA LEU A 131 -11.53 -4.73 -4.36
C LEU A 131 -12.31 -4.57 -5.67
N VAL A 132 -11.93 -3.58 -6.49
CA VAL A 132 -12.50 -3.35 -7.83
C VAL A 132 -11.53 -3.77 -8.93
N GLY A 133 -10.24 -3.44 -8.77
CA GLY A 133 -9.18 -3.83 -9.70
C GLY A 133 -7.82 -3.68 -9.06
N TRP A 134 -6.86 -4.51 -9.48
CA TRP A 134 -5.53 -4.55 -8.89
C TRP A 134 -4.45 -4.75 -9.91
N GLY A 135 -3.33 -4.02 -9.76
CA GLY A 135 -2.13 -4.22 -10.55
C GLY A 135 -2.25 -3.75 -12.00
N ASP A 136 -3.11 -2.78 -12.30
CA ASP A 136 -3.25 -2.25 -13.65
C ASP A 136 -2.03 -1.39 -14.00
N VAL A 137 -1.28 -1.85 -15.00
CA VAL A 137 -0.07 -1.22 -15.54
C VAL A 137 -0.24 -0.82 -17.01
N SER A 138 -1.47 -0.80 -17.53
CA SER A 138 -1.77 -0.51 -18.94
C SER A 138 -1.36 0.89 -19.40
N HIS A 139 -1.06 1.78 -18.45
CA HIS A 139 -0.57 3.14 -18.73
C HIS A 139 0.95 3.20 -19.01
N PHE A 140 1.69 2.08 -18.84
CA PHE A 140 3.08 2.04 -19.27
C PHE A 140 3.17 1.75 -20.75
N ASP A 141 3.98 2.52 -21.47
CA ASP A 141 4.33 2.21 -22.84
C ASP A 141 5.17 0.92 -22.90
N GLU A 142 4.94 0.09 -23.88
CA GLU A 142 5.69 -1.16 -24.10
C GLU A 142 7.22 -0.95 -24.16
N ALA A 143 7.66 0.27 -24.52
CA ALA A 143 9.08 0.65 -24.59
C ALA A 143 9.79 0.75 -23.23
N HIS A 144 9.08 0.82 -22.10
CA HIS A 144 9.67 1.08 -20.77
C HIS A 144 9.80 -0.15 -19.88
N GLY A 145 9.42 -1.33 -20.35
CA GLY A 145 9.51 -2.60 -19.61
C GLY A 145 8.50 -2.72 -18.47
N SER A 146 8.36 -3.92 -17.95
CA SER A 146 7.45 -4.18 -16.82
C SER A 146 7.96 -3.49 -15.55
N PRO A 147 7.05 -2.89 -14.75
CA PRO A 147 7.41 -2.32 -13.47
C PRO A 147 8.00 -3.38 -12.53
N ARG A 148 8.95 -2.99 -11.71
CA ARG A 148 9.52 -3.91 -10.71
C ARG A 148 8.48 -4.21 -9.64
N ASP A 149 8.38 -5.47 -9.25
CA ASP A 149 7.58 -5.88 -8.09
C ASP A 149 8.34 -5.54 -6.81
N GLU A 150 7.72 -4.84 -5.86
CA GLU A 150 8.24 -4.58 -4.52
C GLU A 150 8.16 -5.83 -3.62
N THR A 151 8.44 -7.01 -4.18
CA THR A 151 8.28 -8.29 -3.47
C THR A 151 9.37 -8.58 -2.44
N SER A 152 10.36 -7.73 -2.32
CA SER A 152 11.54 -8.01 -1.49
C SER A 152 11.35 -7.61 -0.05
N THR A 153 10.36 -8.20 0.63
CA THR A 153 10.42 -8.31 2.11
C THR A 153 9.24 -9.06 2.68
#